data_5b120b909a7c8e48d712a730d7a4681f
#
_entry.id   5b120b909a7c8e48d712a730d7a4681f
#
_cell.length_a   1.000
_cell.length_b   1.000
_cell.length_c   1.000
_cell.angle_alpha   90.00
_cell.angle_beta   90.00
_cell.angle_gamma   90.00
#
_symmetry.space_group_name_H-M   'P 1'
#
loop_
_entity.id
_entity.type
_entity.pdbx_description
1 polymer ?
#
loop_
_entity_poly.entity_id
_entity_poly.type
_entity_poly.pdbx_seq_one_letter_code
_entity_poly.pdbx_strand_id
1 'polypeptide(L)'
;MTELLNTIVAQKSQIEQALWEHLSLSFWALVIAILIAIPLAVSLKNSRHAGEIVLQLAGVMQTIPSLALLGLLIPLVGIGSVPALIALVVYGIMPIYQNTYSGLRSVDPNLEEAATAFGLSRWKKLTRLELPMALPVILSGIRISLVMIIGTATLAALIGAGGLMLGINQNNNAYLIIGAGLSALLALLMSALLKYVGASKKHLKQGIIVAALALVGFGGWRVWSSFQSESEPIVIAGKMGSEPDILIHMYKDLIVNDDPHAKVELKANFGGTSFLFRALRNDQIDIYPEFTGTVLQSLVHDQRSTPHDPVKTYQRARRLLKQEYDLTYLKPMKYQNGYDLAVTADFAKEHQLTKLSDLAKISDQITAGFDPDFANQKDGYLGLKSAYGLSFNQVKTMEPALRYQAIAAGRVNLVDGYTTDPQVRQYHLKVLKDDQHFFPPYQGAPLMKASFAKKHPQVVKSLNKLAGKITEKDMQEMNYQVTVQHRKASQVAHEYLVEHHLIKK
;
A
#
# COMPACT_ATOMS: atom_id res chain seq x y z
N MET A 1 9.39 -24.20 -2.32
CA MET A 1 8.55 -24.45 -3.50
C MET A 1 7.10 -24.74 -3.13
N THR A 2 6.85 -25.60 -2.15
CA THR A 2 5.51 -25.93 -1.64
C THR A 2 4.79 -24.71 -1.05
N GLU A 3 5.49 -23.86 -0.33
CA GLU A 3 4.94 -22.62 0.26
C GLU A 3 4.49 -21.62 -0.81
N LEU A 4 5.28 -21.42 -1.86
CA LEU A 4 4.90 -20.57 -2.99
C LEU A 4 3.64 -21.04 -3.69
N LEU A 5 3.53 -22.37 -3.94
CA LEU A 5 2.34 -22.96 -4.56
C LEU A 5 1.11 -22.80 -3.66
N ASN A 6 1.27 -23.04 -2.36
CA ASN A 6 0.18 -22.87 -1.40
C ASN A 6 -0.28 -21.40 -1.34
N THR A 7 0.64 -20.43 -1.35
CA THR A 7 0.32 -19.02 -1.40
C THR A 7 -0.42 -18.63 -2.69
N ILE A 8 0.01 -19.15 -3.85
CA ILE A 8 -0.68 -18.90 -5.13
C ILE A 8 -2.12 -19.41 -5.08
N VAL A 9 -2.35 -20.61 -4.56
CA VAL A 9 -3.69 -21.20 -4.48
C VAL A 9 -4.55 -20.45 -3.45
N ALA A 10 -4.02 -20.17 -2.27
CA ALA A 10 -4.75 -19.52 -1.18
C ALA A 10 -5.13 -18.08 -1.52
N GLN A 11 -4.26 -17.35 -2.23
CA GLN A 11 -4.46 -15.93 -2.53
C GLN A 11 -4.71 -15.64 -4.02
N LYS A 12 -5.19 -16.64 -4.77
CA LYS A 12 -5.42 -16.53 -6.22
C LYS A 12 -6.21 -15.28 -6.60
N SER A 13 -7.31 -15.00 -5.95
CA SER A 13 -8.16 -13.83 -6.25
C SER A 13 -7.46 -12.49 -6.01
N GLN A 14 -6.63 -12.40 -4.96
CA GLN A 14 -5.86 -11.18 -4.67
C GLN A 14 -4.74 -10.99 -5.70
N ILE A 15 -4.07 -12.07 -6.12
CA ILE A 15 -3.04 -12.04 -7.15
C ILE A 15 -3.64 -11.62 -8.50
N GLU A 16 -4.80 -12.16 -8.89
CA GLU A 16 -5.50 -11.79 -10.11
C GLU A 16 -5.92 -10.31 -10.10
N GLN A 17 -6.45 -9.83 -8.99
CA GLN A 17 -6.80 -8.41 -8.82
C GLN A 17 -5.55 -7.53 -8.90
N ALA A 18 -4.49 -7.86 -8.17
CA ALA A 18 -3.24 -7.11 -8.15
C ALA A 18 -2.58 -7.06 -9.55
N LEU A 19 -2.64 -8.18 -10.31
CA LEU A 19 -2.16 -8.23 -11.68
C LEU A 19 -2.95 -7.30 -12.61
N TRP A 20 -4.27 -7.30 -12.47
CA TRP A 20 -5.15 -6.43 -13.27
C TRP A 20 -4.94 -4.95 -12.94
N GLU A 21 -4.82 -4.59 -11.67
CA GLU A 21 -4.53 -3.23 -11.22
C GLU A 21 -3.18 -2.75 -11.76
N HIS A 22 -2.16 -3.59 -11.66
CA HIS A 22 -0.81 -3.31 -12.15
C HIS A 22 -0.78 -3.10 -13.67
N LEU A 23 -1.45 -3.99 -14.41
CA LEU A 23 -1.58 -3.92 -15.87
C LEU A 23 -2.31 -2.64 -16.29
N SER A 24 -3.46 -2.36 -15.66
CA SER A 24 -4.28 -1.20 -15.94
C SER A 24 -3.53 0.11 -15.70
N LEU A 25 -2.87 0.23 -14.54
CA LEU A 25 -2.09 1.41 -14.18
C LEU A 25 -0.94 1.64 -15.15
N SER A 26 -0.20 0.58 -15.50
CA SER A 26 0.92 0.63 -16.45
C SER A 26 0.45 0.99 -17.87
N PHE A 27 -0.68 0.44 -18.32
CA PHE A 27 -1.25 0.73 -19.62
C PHE A 27 -1.64 2.20 -19.74
N TRP A 28 -2.39 2.75 -18.77
CA TRP A 28 -2.80 4.15 -18.80
C TRP A 28 -1.61 5.10 -18.69
N ALA A 29 -0.63 4.79 -17.87
CA ALA A 29 0.58 5.59 -17.77
C ALA A 29 1.33 5.63 -19.10
N LEU A 30 1.47 4.49 -19.79
CA LEU A 30 2.10 4.42 -21.10
C LEU A 30 1.34 5.21 -22.17
N VAL A 31 0.01 5.07 -22.22
CA VAL A 31 -0.82 5.79 -23.19
C VAL A 31 -0.68 7.30 -23.01
N ILE A 32 -0.80 7.79 -21.79
CA ILE A 32 -0.66 9.22 -21.48
C ILE A 32 0.75 9.70 -21.83
N ALA A 33 1.79 8.94 -21.47
CA ALA A 33 3.17 9.27 -21.80
C ALA A 33 3.41 9.37 -23.31
N ILE A 34 2.85 8.45 -24.12
CA ILE A 34 2.89 8.49 -25.58
C ILE A 34 2.21 9.74 -26.12
N LEU A 35 0.99 10.04 -25.62
CA LEU A 35 0.20 11.19 -26.07
C LEU A 35 0.84 12.54 -25.74
N ILE A 36 1.72 12.60 -24.72
CA ILE A 36 2.47 13.80 -24.36
C ILE A 36 3.81 13.83 -25.10
N ALA A 37 4.61 12.76 -25.00
CA ALA A 37 6.00 12.75 -25.44
C ALA A 37 6.15 12.83 -26.97
N ILE A 38 5.34 12.09 -27.74
CA ILE A 38 5.45 12.09 -29.21
C ILE A 38 5.08 13.47 -29.80
N PRO A 39 3.93 14.08 -29.50
CA PRO A 39 3.61 15.43 -30.00
C PRO A 39 4.64 16.47 -29.58
N LEU A 40 5.13 16.39 -28.33
CA LEU A 40 6.16 17.29 -27.83
C LEU A 40 7.46 17.16 -28.64
N ALA A 41 7.94 15.94 -28.89
CA ALA A 41 9.12 15.70 -29.73
C ALA A 41 8.94 16.18 -31.16
N VAL A 42 7.77 15.94 -31.76
CA VAL A 42 7.42 16.42 -33.13
C VAL A 42 7.41 17.95 -33.19
N SER A 43 6.84 18.62 -32.20
CA SER A 43 6.79 20.10 -32.16
C SER A 43 8.19 20.73 -32.01
N LEU A 44 9.09 20.06 -31.29
CA LEU A 44 10.42 20.58 -30.97
C LEU A 44 11.53 20.07 -31.90
N LYS A 45 11.24 19.18 -32.86
CA LYS A 45 12.25 18.58 -33.75
C LYS A 45 13.12 19.60 -34.48
N ASN A 46 12.57 20.76 -34.85
CA ASN A 46 13.24 21.82 -35.57
C ASN A 46 13.97 22.84 -34.68
N SER A 47 13.75 22.77 -33.36
CA SER A 47 14.39 23.67 -32.38
C SER A 47 15.38 22.88 -31.53
N ARG A 48 16.67 22.99 -31.89
CA ARG A 48 17.75 22.28 -31.17
C ARG A 48 17.79 22.68 -29.69
N HIS A 49 17.80 23.98 -29.41
CA HIS A 49 17.87 24.49 -28.04
C HIS A 49 16.67 24.03 -27.18
N ALA A 50 15.45 24.21 -27.66
CA ALA A 50 14.26 23.82 -26.92
C ALA A 50 14.18 22.29 -26.73
N GLY A 51 14.52 21.52 -27.77
CA GLY A 51 14.57 20.06 -27.67
C GLY A 51 15.59 19.55 -26.65
N GLU A 52 16.79 20.13 -26.63
CA GLU A 52 17.83 19.78 -25.65
C GLU A 52 17.46 20.19 -24.20
N ILE A 53 16.80 21.34 -24.02
CA ILE A 53 16.29 21.74 -22.70
C ILE A 53 15.26 20.72 -22.17
N VAL A 54 14.32 20.28 -23.01
CA VAL A 54 13.33 19.27 -22.60
C VAL A 54 14.01 17.92 -22.27
N LEU A 55 15.03 17.52 -23.04
CA LEU A 55 15.82 16.32 -22.73
C LEU A 55 16.51 16.43 -21.36
N GLN A 56 17.12 17.58 -21.07
CA GLN A 56 17.78 17.81 -19.78
C GLN A 56 16.77 17.79 -18.62
N LEU A 57 15.63 18.49 -18.76
CA LEU A 57 14.58 18.52 -17.74
C LEU A 57 14.00 17.13 -17.48
N ALA A 58 13.68 16.38 -18.55
CA ALA A 58 13.20 15.03 -18.44
C ALA A 58 14.24 14.09 -17.80
N GLY A 59 15.52 14.28 -18.12
CA GLY A 59 16.64 13.56 -17.50
C GLY A 59 16.75 13.84 -16.02
N VAL A 60 16.66 15.10 -15.59
CA VAL A 60 16.65 15.50 -14.17
C VAL A 60 15.48 14.85 -13.44
N MET A 61 14.28 14.85 -14.04
CA MET A 61 13.12 14.20 -13.43
C MET A 61 13.33 12.71 -13.14
N GLN A 62 14.12 12.00 -13.97
CA GLN A 62 14.45 10.59 -13.72
C GLN A 62 15.48 10.38 -12.60
N THR A 63 16.24 11.39 -12.21
CA THR A 63 17.17 11.28 -11.08
C THR A 63 16.47 11.38 -9.73
N ILE A 64 15.25 11.90 -9.70
CA ILE A 64 14.45 11.96 -8.47
C ILE A 64 14.03 10.53 -8.10
N PRO A 65 14.33 10.03 -6.88
CA PRO A 65 13.87 8.71 -6.46
C PRO A 65 12.34 8.62 -6.56
N SER A 66 11.83 7.50 -7.11
CA SER A 66 10.39 7.33 -7.33
C SER A 66 9.55 7.48 -6.06
N LEU A 67 10.04 6.98 -4.92
CA LEU A 67 9.39 7.18 -3.62
C LEU A 67 9.35 8.65 -3.20
N ALA A 68 10.40 9.42 -3.48
CA ALA A 68 10.43 10.85 -3.18
C ALA A 68 9.42 11.61 -4.05
N LEU A 69 9.31 11.27 -5.35
CA LEU A 69 8.32 11.86 -6.24
C LEU A 69 6.90 11.52 -5.79
N LEU A 70 6.63 10.27 -5.41
CA LEU A 70 5.34 9.87 -4.84
C LEU A 70 5.04 10.65 -3.55
N GLY A 71 6.02 10.78 -2.64
CA GLY A 71 5.88 11.56 -1.41
C GLY A 71 5.57 13.03 -1.65
N LEU A 72 6.14 13.62 -2.69
CA LEU A 72 5.89 15.02 -3.09
C LEU A 72 4.49 15.21 -3.70
N LEU A 73 3.99 14.21 -4.44
CA LEU A 73 2.67 14.27 -5.06
C LEU A 73 1.53 14.07 -4.07
N ILE A 74 1.73 13.28 -3.01
CA ILE A 74 0.69 12.98 -2.02
C ILE A 74 0.04 14.24 -1.42
N PRO A 75 0.76 15.29 -0.98
CA PRO A 75 0.13 16.51 -0.48
C PRO A 75 -0.68 17.30 -1.52
N LEU A 76 -0.38 17.14 -2.81
CA LEU A 76 -0.97 17.90 -3.90
C LEU A 76 -2.22 17.24 -4.48
N VAL A 77 -2.17 15.93 -4.70
CA VAL A 77 -3.22 15.18 -5.42
C VAL A 77 -3.79 14.00 -4.63
N GLY A 78 -3.43 13.90 -3.35
CA GLY A 78 -3.90 12.80 -2.49
C GLY A 78 -3.09 11.52 -2.69
N ILE A 79 -3.71 10.39 -2.38
CA ILE A 79 -3.12 9.05 -2.37
C ILE A 79 -3.88 8.11 -3.32
N GLY A 80 -3.28 6.98 -3.66
CA GLY A 80 -3.90 5.97 -4.54
C GLY A 80 -3.41 6.06 -5.98
N SER A 81 -4.29 5.71 -6.92
CA SER A 81 -3.94 5.56 -8.35
C SER A 81 -3.55 6.86 -9.06
N VAL A 82 -4.08 8.02 -8.62
CA VAL A 82 -3.80 9.32 -9.27
C VAL A 82 -2.34 9.73 -9.13
N PRO A 83 -1.75 9.87 -7.92
CA PRO A 83 -0.33 10.20 -7.80
C PRO A 83 0.59 9.13 -8.39
N ALA A 84 0.21 7.84 -8.30
CA ALA A 84 0.94 6.77 -8.95
C ALA A 84 0.97 6.96 -10.47
N LEU A 85 -0.17 7.23 -11.09
CA LEU A 85 -0.30 7.47 -12.53
C LEU A 85 0.55 8.66 -12.98
N ILE A 86 0.49 9.79 -12.25
CA ILE A 86 1.29 10.99 -12.55
C ILE A 86 2.80 10.64 -12.49
N ALA A 87 3.25 9.98 -11.44
CA ALA A 87 4.66 9.58 -11.31
C ALA A 87 5.11 8.66 -12.44
N LEU A 88 4.32 7.64 -12.77
CA LEU A 88 4.60 6.72 -13.86
C LEU A 88 4.66 7.41 -15.23
N VAL A 89 3.76 8.36 -15.49
CA VAL A 89 3.77 9.18 -16.72
C VAL A 89 5.04 10.01 -16.79
N VAL A 90 5.43 10.68 -15.70
CA VAL A 90 6.65 11.50 -15.65
C VAL A 90 7.89 10.66 -15.99
N TYR A 91 8.02 9.46 -15.41
CA TYR A 91 9.13 8.56 -15.73
C TYR A 91 9.04 8.00 -17.15
N GLY A 92 7.83 7.74 -17.65
CA GLY A 92 7.61 7.19 -19.00
C GLY A 92 7.88 8.17 -20.12
N ILE A 93 7.72 9.48 -19.91
CA ILE A 93 7.88 10.49 -20.95
C ILE A 93 9.30 10.51 -21.52
N MET A 94 10.32 10.44 -20.69
CA MET A 94 11.70 10.67 -21.12
C MET A 94 12.20 9.67 -22.19
N PRO A 95 12.07 8.33 -22.01
CA PRO A 95 12.54 7.40 -23.04
C PRO A 95 11.78 7.55 -24.37
N ILE A 96 10.47 7.84 -24.30
CA ILE A 96 9.64 8.06 -25.49
C ILE A 96 10.04 9.35 -26.19
N TYR A 97 10.16 10.45 -25.46
CA TYR A 97 10.57 11.74 -25.98
C TYR A 97 11.96 11.68 -26.61
N GLN A 98 12.95 11.16 -25.89
CA GLN A 98 14.33 11.06 -26.35
C GLN A 98 14.44 10.26 -27.65
N ASN A 99 13.83 9.08 -27.70
CA ASN A 99 13.88 8.23 -28.89
C ASN A 99 13.09 8.84 -30.07
N THR A 100 11.95 9.48 -29.80
CA THR A 100 11.18 10.15 -30.85
C THR A 100 11.94 11.35 -31.40
N TYR A 101 12.49 12.19 -30.52
CA TYR A 101 13.25 13.37 -30.93
C TYR A 101 14.51 12.99 -31.73
N SER A 102 15.29 12.02 -31.24
CA SER A 102 16.49 11.52 -31.93
C SER A 102 16.12 10.82 -33.23
N GLY A 103 15.08 9.99 -33.24
CA GLY A 103 14.63 9.29 -34.45
C GLY A 103 14.15 10.24 -35.56
N LEU A 104 13.44 11.32 -35.20
CA LEU A 104 13.04 12.33 -36.18
C LEU A 104 14.23 13.12 -36.74
N ARG A 105 15.25 13.37 -35.92
CA ARG A 105 16.46 14.10 -36.34
C ARG A 105 17.50 13.23 -37.06
N SER A 106 17.36 11.92 -37.02
CA SER A 106 18.19 10.99 -37.75
C SER A 106 17.76 10.76 -39.22
N VAL A 107 16.66 11.36 -39.62
CA VAL A 107 16.19 11.34 -41.03
C VAL A 107 17.18 12.10 -41.88
N ASP A 108 17.60 11.49 -43.02
CA ASP A 108 18.60 12.08 -43.93
C ASP A 108 18.09 13.43 -44.46
N PRO A 109 18.88 14.52 -44.26
CA PRO A 109 18.50 15.86 -44.75
C PRO A 109 18.25 15.88 -46.26
N ASN A 110 18.97 15.06 -47.06
CA ASN A 110 18.76 14.99 -48.52
C ASN A 110 17.35 14.47 -48.85
N LEU A 111 16.83 13.51 -48.06
CA LEU A 111 15.44 13.03 -48.25
C LEU A 111 14.41 14.10 -47.86
N GLU A 112 14.69 14.89 -46.85
CA GLU A 112 13.82 16.02 -46.45
C GLU A 112 13.83 17.13 -47.54
N GLU A 113 14.97 17.40 -48.13
CA GLU A 113 15.13 18.36 -49.19
C GLU A 113 14.43 17.90 -50.49
N ALA A 114 14.63 16.64 -50.88
CA ALA A 114 13.93 16.03 -52.02
C ALA A 114 12.40 16.07 -51.84
N ALA A 115 11.92 15.70 -50.65
CA ALA A 115 10.48 15.75 -50.32
C ALA A 115 9.93 17.19 -50.46
N THR A 116 10.75 18.19 -50.11
CA THR A 116 10.37 19.60 -50.25
C THR A 116 10.35 20.02 -51.75
N ALA A 117 11.35 19.57 -52.52
CA ALA A 117 11.39 19.81 -53.99
C ALA A 117 10.20 19.17 -54.72
N PHE A 118 9.72 18.01 -54.27
CA PHE A 118 8.50 17.38 -54.78
C PHE A 118 7.21 18.05 -54.28
N GLY A 119 7.28 19.18 -53.59
CA GLY A 119 6.11 19.96 -53.13
C GLY A 119 5.30 19.34 -51.98
N LEU A 120 5.91 18.43 -51.19
CA LEU A 120 5.24 17.89 -50.00
C LEU A 120 5.06 18.98 -48.94
N SER A 121 3.82 19.17 -48.50
CA SER A 121 3.55 20.05 -47.36
C SER A 121 4.20 19.50 -46.07
N ARG A 122 4.46 20.37 -45.08
CA ARG A 122 5.07 20.00 -43.80
C ARG A 122 4.38 18.81 -43.16
N TRP A 123 3.05 18.72 -43.17
CA TRP A 123 2.28 17.62 -42.63
C TRP A 123 2.46 16.32 -43.44
N LYS A 124 2.46 16.41 -44.76
CA LYS A 124 2.71 15.25 -45.62
C LYS A 124 4.15 14.73 -45.47
N LYS A 125 5.14 15.61 -45.31
CA LYS A 125 6.52 15.25 -45.03
C LYS A 125 6.66 14.53 -43.71
N LEU A 126 6.06 15.08 -42.65
CA LEU A 126 6.04 14.44 -41.33
C LEU A 126 5.40 13.03 -41.37
N THR A 127 4.20 12.91 -41.94
CA THR A 127 3.43 11.65 -41.86
C THR A 127 3.84 10.59 -42.87
N ARG A 128 4.41 10.95 -44.02
CA ARG A 128 4.77 10.02 -45.10
C ARG A 128 6.25 9.68 -45.15
N LEU A 129 7.14 10.53 -44.59
CA LEU A 129 8.58 10.34 -44.63
C LEU A 129 9.14 10.21 -43.22
N GLU A 130 9.08 11.26 -42.43
CA GLU A 130 9.81 11.37 -41.17
C GLU A 130 9.33 10.36 -40.11
N LEU A 131 8.03 10.34 -39.81
CA LEU A 131 7.46 9.39 -38.82
C LEU A 131 7.66 7.92 -39.24
N PRO A 132 7.43 7.51 -40.51
CA PRO A 132 7.70 6.14 -40.90
C PRO A 132 9.17 5.73 -40.80
N MET A 133 10.11 6.64 -41.06
CA MET A 133 11.54 6.38 -40.91
C MET A 133 12.00 6.36 -39.46
N ALA A 134 11.45 7.24 -38.62
CA ALA A 134 11.76 7.29 -37.20
C ALA A 134 11.04 6.18 -36.39
N LEU A 135 10.03 5.52 -36.96
CA LEU A 135 9.14 4.59 -36.25
C LEU A 135 9.87 3.46 -35.51
N PRO A 136 10.91 2.80 -36.04
CA PRO A 136 11.65 1.77 -35.29
C PRO A 136 12.28 2.31 -34.02
N VAL A 137 12.81 3.54 -34.06
CA VAL A 137 13.43 4.20 -32.91
C VAL A 137 12.37 4.64 -31.91
N ILE A 138 11.23 5.18 -32.39
CA ILE A 138 10.08 5.54 -31.55
C ILE A 138 9.55 4.31 -30.79
N LEU A 139 9.36 3.18 -31.48
CA LEU A 139 8.91 1.93 -30.86
C LEU A 139 9.92 1.38 -29.84
N SER A 140 11.21 1.59 -30.05
CA SER A 140 12.23 1.26 -29.05
C SER A 140 12.04 2.11 -27.78
N GLY A 141 11.81 3.41 -27.92
CA GLY A 141 11.52 4.30 -26.80
C GLY A 141 10.27 3.91 -26.01
N ILE A 142 9.18 3.59 -26.73
CA ILE A 142 7.94 3.11 -26.12
C ILE A 142 8.17 1.79 -25.33
N ARG A 143 8.95 0.87 -25.88
CA ARG A 143 9.29 -0.40 -25.23
C ARG A 143 10.10 -0.20 -23.96
N ILE A 144 11.13 0.68 -23.99
CA ILE A 144 11.93 1.02 -22.81
C ILE A 144 11.04 1.65 -21.73
N SER A 145 10.20 2.60 -22.12
CA SER A 145 9.25 3.24 -21.23
C SER A 145 8.27 2.25 -20.58
N LEU A 146 7.72 1.31 -21.37
CA LEU A 146 6.81 0.28 -20.85
C LEU A 146 7.48 -0.58 -19.77
N VAL A 147 8.70 -1.06 -20.00
CA VAL A 147 9.45 -1.88 -19.02
C VAL A 147 9.72 -1.06 -17.75
N MET A 148 10.11 0.21 -17.88
CA MET A 148 10.31 1.11 -16.75
C MET A 148 9.01 1.36 -15.99
N ILE A 149 7.91 1.64 -16.68
CA ILE A 149 6.60 1.87 -16.06
C ILE A 149 6.17 0.63 -15.28
N ILE A 150 6.25 -0.57 -15.86
CA ILE A 150 5.90 -1.84 -15.17
C ILE A 150 6.78 -2.03 -13.93
N GLY A 151 8.09 -1.81 -14.05
CA GLY A 151 8.99 -1.92 -12.90
C GLY A 151 8.68 -0.90 -11.79
N THR A 152 8.46 0.37 -12.15
CA THR A 152 8.16 1.43 -11.19
C THR A 152 6.76 1.31 -10.60
N ALA A 153 5.79 0.76 -11.35
CA ALA A 153 4.42 0.52 -10.86
C ALA A 153 4.37 -0.45 -9.68
N THR A 154 5.41 -1.26 -9.44
CA THR A 154 5.52 -2.06 -8.22
C THR A 154 5.46 -1.20 -6.96
N LEU A 155 6.01 0.02 -6.99
CA LEU A 155 6.01 0.95 -5.86
C LEU A 155 4.67 1.64 -5.62
N ALA A 156 3.74 1.56 -6.59
CA ALA A 156 2.39 2.09 -6.45
C ALA A 156 1.60 1.41 -5.31
N ALA A 157 1.92 0.15 -5.01
CA ALA A 157 1.35 -0.58 -3.88
C ALA A 157 1.63 0.10 -2.52
N LEU A 158 2.78 0.78 -2.38
CA LEU A 158 3.16 1.48 -1.15
C LEU A 158 2.29 2.71 -0.84
N ILE A 159 1.61 3.23 -1.85
CA ILE A 159 0.71 4.39 -1.72
C ILE A 159 -0.76 4.03 -1.96
N GLY A 160 -1.11 2.75 -1.83
CA GLY A 160 -2.48 2.27 -1.96
C GLY A 160 -3.05 2.29 -3.38
N ALA A 161 -2.20 2.34 -4.41
CA ALA A 161 -2.63 2.29 -5.81
C ALA A 161 -2.81 0.86 -6.34
N GLY A 162 -2.64 -0.15 -5.48
CA GLY A 162 -2.68 -1.56 -5.86
C GLY A 162 -1.41 -2.04 -6.57
N GLY A 163 -1.44 -3.25 -7.11
CA GLY A 163 -0.35 -3.81 -7.89
C GLY A 163 0.38 -4.98 -7.22
N LEU A 164 1.34 -5.56 -7.95
CA LEU A 164 1.94 -6.87 -7.64
C LEU A 164 2.86 -6.93 -6.42
N MET A 165 3.22 -5.78 -5.83
CA MET A 165 4.13 -5.74 -4.67
C MET A 165 3.41 -5.64 -3.31
N LEU A 166 2.16 -6.07 -3.23
CA LEU A 166 1.39 -6.15 -1.97
C LEU A 166 2.09 -6.99 -0.89
N GLY A 167 2.94 -7.94 -1.28
CA GLY A 167 3.73 -8.76 -0.35
C GLY A 167 4.64 -7.97 0.58
N ILE A 168 5.12 -6.79 0.17
CA ILE A 168 5.89 -5.88 1.03
C ILE A 168 5.02 -5.42 2.21
N ASN A 169 3.78 -5.02 1.92
CA ASN A 169 2.86 -4.50 2.92
C ASN A 169 2.32 -5.59 3.85
N GLN A 170 2.32 -6.85 3.39
CA GLN A 170 1.83 -7.99 4.16
C GLN A 170 2.93 -8.72 4.93
N ASN A 171 4.19 -8.29 4.81
CA ASN A 171 5.37 -8.97 5.37
C ASN A 171 5.42 -10.47 5.01
N ASN A 172 4.97 -10.80 3.79
CA ASN A 172 4.88 -12.17 3.26
C ASN A 172 5.91 -12.36 2.13
N ASN A 173 7.03 -13.01 2.47
CA ASN A 173 8.12 -13.23 1.53
C ASN A 173 7.71 -14.06 0.30
N ALA A 174 6.83 -15.04 0.47
CA ALA A 174 6.33 -15.85 -0.64
C ALA A 174 5.52 -14.99 -1.62
N TYR A 175 4.65 -14.14 -1.11
CA TYR A 175 3.84 -13.22 -1.91
C TYR A 175 4.70 -12.15 -2.59
N LEU A 176 5.75 -11.66 -1.91
CA LEU A 176 6.72 -10.73 -2.49
C LEU A 176 7.46 -11.35 -3.70
N ILE A 177 7.95 -12.60 -3.56
CA ILE A 177 8.62 -13.33 -4.64
C ILE A 177 7.68 -13.57 -5.82
N ILE A 178 6.43 -13.95 -5.54
CA ILE A 178 5.39 -14.13 -6.58
C ILE A 178 5.14 -12.81 -7.31
N GLY A 179 4.95 -11.71 -6.58
CA GLY A 179 4.70 -10.39 -7.15
C GLY A 179 5.85 -9.89 -8.01
N ALA A 180 7.10 -10.03 -7.54
CA ALA A 180 8.30 -9.68 -8.30
C ALA A 180 8.44 -10.53 -9.57
N GLY A 181 8.22 -11.84 -9.47
CA GLY A 181 8.26 -12.77 -10.61
C GLY A 181 7.20 -12.46 -11.65
N LEU A 182 5.97 -12.18 -11.22
CA LEU A 182 4.86 -11.80 -12.11
C LEU A 182 5.11 -10.44 -12.77
N SER A 183 5.66 -9.46 -12.07
CA SER A 183 6.02 -8.15 -12.64
C SER A 183 7.11 -8.30 -13.72
N ALA A 184 8.14 -9.09 -13.47
CA ALA A 184 9.18 -9.38 -14.44
C ALA A 184 8.64 -10.12 -15.67
N LEU A 185 7.80 -11.14 -15.46
CA LEU A 185 7.15 -11.87 -16.54
C LEU A 185 6.24 -10.97 -17.37
N LEU A 186 5.45 -10.12 -16.72
CA LEU A 186 4.59 -9.13 -17.37
C LEU A 186 5.41 -8.17 -18.26
N ALA A 187 6.51 -7.64 -17.74
CA ALA A 187 7.41 -6.75 -18.49
C ALA A 187 7.99 -7.45 -19.73
N LEU A 188 8.42 -8.70 -19.60
CA LEU A 188 8.94 -9.50 -20.71
C LEU A 188 7.87 -9.77 -21.77
N LEU A 189 6.69 -10.23 -21.36
CA LEU A 189 5.57 -10.52 -22.26
C LEU A 189 5.11 -9.27 -23.02
N MET A 190 4.93 -8.15 -22.30
CA MET A 190 4.51 -6.90 -22.92
C MET A 190 5.59 -6.31 -23.84
N SER A 191 6.87 -6.43 -23.48
CA SER A 191 7.99 -6.05 -24.35
C SER A 191 8.05 -6.89 -25.63
N ALA A 192 7.84 -8.21 -25.51
CA ALA A 192 7.77 -9.12 -26.66
C ALA A 192 6.58 -8.81 -27.55
N LEU A 193 5.40 -8.53 -26.96
CA LEU A 193 4.18 -8.12 -27.69
C LEU A 193 4.44 -6.84 -28.51
N LEU A 194 5.02 -5.79 -27.89
CA LEU A 194 5.36 -4.56 -28.60
C LEU A 194 6.38 -4.79 -29.72
N LYS A 195 7.35 -5.67 -29.52
CA LYS A 195 8.30 -6.07 -30.58
C LYS A 195 7.58 -6.73 -31.74
N TYR A 196 6.65 -7.66 -31.45
CA TYR A 196 5.84 -8.33 -32.48
C TYR A 196 4.94 -7.34 -33.23
N VAL A 197 4.25 -6.44 -32.53
CA VAL A 197 3.42 -5.39 -33.12
C VAL A 197 4.26 -4.46 -34.02
N GLY A 198 5.48 -4.12 -33.61
CA GLY A 198 6.38 -3.27 -34.38
C GLY A 198 7.07 -3.96 -35.57
N ALA A 199 7.02 -5.29 -35.67
CA ALA A 199 7.73 -6.05 -36.69
C ALA A 199 7.21 -5.87 -38.14
N SER A 200 5.94 -5.46 -38.30
CA SER A 200 5.37 -5.20 -39.64
C SER A 200 4.31 -4.09 -39.58
N LYS A 201 4.16 -3.37 -40.74
CA LYS A 201 3.12 -2.34 -40.88
C LYS A 201 1.69 -2.89 -40.66
N LYS A 202 1.45 -4.16 -40.99
CA LYS A 202 0.16 -4.84 -40.78
C LYS A 202 -0.12 -5.06 -39.29
N HIS A 203 0.86 -5.60 -38.57
CA HIS A 203 0.74 -5.83 -37.14
C HIS A 203 0.62 -4.53 -36.36
N LEU A 204 1.35 -3.48 -36.76
CA LEU A 204 1.27 -2.16 -36.16
C LEU A 204 -0.15 -1.57 -36.30
N LYS A 205 -0.76 -1.63 -37.51
CA LYS A 205 -2.15 -1.18 -37.71
C LYS A 205 -3.12 -1.96 -36.83
N GLN A 206 -2.96 -3.28 -36.76
CA GLN A 206 -3.80 -4.14 -35.89
C GLN A 206 -3.62 -3.79 -34.42
N GLY A 207 -2.38 -3.58 -33.97
CA GLY A 207 -2.09 -3.18 -32.57
C GLY A 207 -2.71 -1.83 -32.21
N ILE A 208 -2.65 -0.83 -33.11
CA ILE A 208 -3.28 0.48 -32.92
C ILE A 208 -4.79 0.34 -32.84
N ILE A 209 -5.41 -0.48 -33.71
CA ILE A 209 -6.86 -0.72 -33.70
C ILE A 209 -7.28 -1.39 -32.40
N VAL A 210 -6.56 -2.41 -31.95
CA VAL A 210 -6.83 -3.11 -30.68
C VAL A 210 -6.69 -2.15 -29.50
N ALA A 211 -5.64 -1.32 -29.47
CA ALA A 211 -5.46 -0.30 -28.43
C ALA A 211 -6.60 0.74 -28.43
N ALA A 212 -7.01 1.21 -29.62
CA ALA A 212 -8.14 2.16 -29.75
C ALA A 212 -9.47 1.53 -29.31
N LEU A 213 -9.73 0.27 -29.68
CA LEU A 213 -10.92 -0.46 -29.24
C LEU A 213 -10.92 -0.70 -27.73
N ALA A 214 -9.76 -1.01 -27.14
CA ALA A 214 -9.61 -1.14 -25.69
C ALA A 214 -9.88 0.19 -24.97
N LEU A 215 -9.39 1.31 -25.51
CA LEU A 215 -9.64 2.66 -25.00
C LEU A 215 -11.14 3.01 -25.04
N VAL A 216 -11.79 2.79 -26.18
CA VAL A 216 -13.22 3.07 -26.36
C VAL A 216 -14.06 2.11 -25.50
N GLY A 217 -13.73 0.84 -25.46
CA GLY A 217 -14.44 -0.16 -24.66
C GLY A 217 -14.34 0.13 -23.16
N PHE A 218 -13.14 0.47 -22.66
CA PHE A 218 -12.94 0.81 -21.25
C PHE A 218 -13.59 2.16 -20.91
N GLY A 219 -13.43 3.18 -21.74
CA GLY A 219 -14.10 4.48 -21.58
C GLY A 219 -15.62 4.33 -21.59
N GLY A 220 -16.16 3.59 -22.52
CA GLY A 220 -17.60 3.29 -22.61
C GLY A 220 -18.12 2.50 -21.41
N TRP A 221 -17.36 1.48 -20.96
CA TRP A 221 -17.70 0.72 -19.76
C TRP A 221 -17.67 1.57 -18.48
N ARG A 222 -16.68 2.46 -18.32
CA ARG A 222 -16.61 3.40 -17.19
C ARG A 222 -17.78 4.38 -17.18
N VAL A 223 -18.12 4.94 -18.34
CA VAL A 223 -19.28 5.83 -18.47
C VAL A 223 -20.56 5.06 -18.18
N TRP A 224 -20.73 3.87 -18.76
CA TRP A 224 -21.92 3.04 -18.52
C TRP A 224 -22.04 2.59 -17.06
N SER A 225 -20.94 2.19 -16.41
CA SER A 225 -20.95 1.82 -15.00
C SER A 225 -21.29 2.98 -14.06
N SER A 226 -20.92 4.22 -14.41
CA SER A 226 -21.30 5.40 -13.63
C SER A 226 -22.79 5.76 -13.76
N PHE A 227 -23.45 5.37 -14.84
CA PHE A 227 -24.92 5.51 -14.99
C PHE A 227 -25.73 4.42 -14.28
N GLN A 228 -25.13 3.28 -13.94
CA GLN A 228 -25.80 2.17 -13.23
C GLN A 228 -25.64 2.21 -11.72
N SER A 229 -24.91 3.17 -11.17
CA SER A 229 -24.65 3.24 -9.71
C SER A 229 -25.86 3.87 -9.00
N GLU A 230 -26.85 3.05 -8.64
CA GLU A 230 -27.99 3.47 -7.83
C GLU A 230 -27.64 3.76 -6.36
N SER A 231 -26.49 3.33 -5.86
CA SER A 231 -25.94 3.70 -4.55
C SER A 231 -24.41 3.63 -4.58
N GLU A 232 -23.76 4.69 -4.12
CA GLU A 232 -22.29 4.66 -3.92
C GLU A 232 -21.94 3.56 -2.91
N PRO A 233 -20.92 2.73 -3.18
CA PRO A 233 -20.49 1.70 -2.24
C PRO A 233 -19.88 2.35 -0.98
N ILE A 234 -20.13 1.74 0.17
CA ILE A 234 -19.43 2.09 1.40
C ILE A 234 -18.01 1.56 1.30
N VAL A 235 -17.03 2.44 1.31
CA VAL A 235 -15.61 2.10 1.17
C VAL A 235 -14.97 1.93 2.52
N ILE A 236 -14.56 0.70 2.86
CA ILE A 236 -13.88 0.38 4.12
C ILE A 236 -12.43 0.05 3.84
N ALA A 237 -11.50 0.75 4.49
CA ALA A 237 -10.07 0.51 4.31
C ALA A 237 -9.41 -0.08 5.55
N GLY A 238 -8.38 -0.91 5.34
CA GLY A 238 -7.53 -1.47 6.38
C GLY A 238 -6.09 -0.94 6.30
N LYS A 239 -5.45 -0.76 7.45
CA LYS A 239 -4.00 -0.59 7.54
C LYS A 239 -3.29 -1.84 7.00
N MET A 240 -1.98 -1.78 6.89
CA MET A 240 -1.17 -2.96 6.54
C MET A 240 -1.21 -3.99 7.66
N GLY A 241 -1.27 -5.28 7.29
CA GLY A 241 -1.23 -6.41 8.23
C GLY A 241 -2.50 -7.24 8.29
N SER A 242 -2.43 -8.39 8.95
CA SER A 242 -3.54 -9.35 9.08
C SER A 242 -4.68 -8.82 9.94
N GLU A 243 -4.38 -8.16 11.05
CA GLU A 243 -5.39 -7.64 11.98
C GLU A 243 -6.33 -6.62 11.34
N PRO A 244 -5.85 -5.55 10.67
CA PRO A 244 -6.72 -4.63 9.96
C PRO A 244 -7.52 -5.30 8.83
N ASP A 245 -6.95 -6.30 8.15
CA ASP A 245 -7.62 -7.05 7.09
C ASP A 245 -8.79 -7.88 7.66
N ILE A 246 -8.59 -8.56 8.79
CA ILE A 246 -9.65 -9.26 9.52
C ILE A 246 -10.76 -8.29 9.92
N LEU A 247 -10.40 -7.13 10.49
CA LEU A 247 -11.37 -6.15 10.98
C LEU A 247 -12.25 -5.56 9.87
N ILE A 248 -11.68 -5.24 8.71
CA ILE A 248 -12.49 -4.69 7.61
C ILE A 248 -13.44 -5.73 7.02
N HIS A 249 -13.06 -7.01 7.04
CA HIS A 249 -13.96 -8.10 6.67
C HIS A 249 -15.09 -8.27 7.70
N MET A 250 -14.79 -8.18 9.01
CA MET A 250 -15.83 -8.16 10.05
C MET A 250 -16.80 -6.99 9.87
N TYR A 251 -16.28 -5.79 9.57
CA TYR A 251 -17.13 -4.61 9.34
C TYR A 251 -18.08 -4.83 8.16
N LYS A 252 -17.55 -5.36 7.04
CA LYS A 252 -18.37 -5.71 5.88
C LYS A 252 -19.46 -6.71 6.22
N ASP A 253 -19.08 -7.83 6.85
CA ASP A 253 -20.03 -8.90 7.15
C ASP A 253 -21.14 -8.44 8.09
N LEU A 254 -20.83 -7.60 9.08
CA LEU A 254 -21.82 -7.00 9.97
C LEU A 254 -22.79 -6.06 9.23
N ILE A 255 -22.28 -5.23 8.34
CA ILE A 255 -23.09 -4.30 7.55
C ILE A 255 -24.02 -5.07 6.61
N VAL A 256 -23.46 -6.03 5.84
CA VAL A 256 -24.22 -6.82 4.87
C VAL A 256 -25.24 -7.75 5.56
N ASN A 257 -24.92 -8.29 6.74
CA ASN A 257 -25.87 -9.09 7.51
C ASN A 257 -27.10 -8.27 7.94
N ASP A 258 -26.91 -6.99 8.29
CA ASP A 258 -28.00 -6.12 8.74
C ASP A 258 -28.70 -5.40 7.58
N ASP A 259 -28.00 -5.19 6.47
CA ASP A 259 -28.54 -4.64 5.22
C ASP A 259 -27.97 -5.40 4.00
N PRO A 260 -28.67 -6.46 3.52
CA PRO A 260 -28.24 -7.26 2.38
C PRO A 260 -28.10 -6.49 1.05
N HIS A 261 -28.68 -5.29 0.95
CA HIS A 261 -28.57 -4.43 -0.23
C HIS A 261 -27.38 -3.45 -0.17
N ALA A 262 -26.72 -3.36 0.98
CA ALA A 262 -25.54 -2.50 1.14
C ALA A 262 -24.40 -2.98 0.23
N LYS A 263 -23.90 -2.08 -0.63
CA LYS A 263 -22.70 -2.31 -1.43
C LYS A 263 -21.49 -1.90 -0.60
N VAL A 264 -20.60 -2.83 -0.30
CA VAL A 264 -19.39 -2.58 0.50
C VAL A 264 -18.15 -2.94 -0.33
N GLU A 265 -17.28 -1.95 -0.53
CA GLU A 265 -15.95 -2.11 -1.14
C GLU A 265 -14.89 -2.16 -0.03
N LEU A 266 -14.00 -3.16 -0.08
CA LEU A 266 -12.89 -3.28 0.85
C LEU A 266 -11.58 -2.87 0.17
N LYS A 267 -10.80 -2.03 0.86
CA LYS A 267 -9.43 -1.66 0.48
C LYS A 267 -8.45 -2.18 1.55
N ALA A 268 -8.09 -3.45 1.42
CA ALA A 268 -7.11 -4.08 2.31
C ALA A 268 -5.70 -3.54 2.05
N ASN A 269 -4.88 -3.47 3.12
CA ASN A 269 -3.49 -3.00 3.03
C ASN A 269 -3.33 -1.63 2.33
N PHE A 270 -4.28 -0.74 2.56
CA PHE A 270 -4.40 0.52 1.84
C PHE A 270 -3.32 1.54 2.21
N GLY A 271 -2.68 1.39 3.37
CA GLY A 271 -1.55 2.22 3.80
C GLY A 271 -1.42 2.35 5.32
N GLY A 272 -0.52 3.22 5.76
CA GLY A 272 -0.30 3.52 7.18
C GLY A 272 -1.27 4.58 7.74
N THR A 273 -1.15 4.86 9.05
CA THR A 273 -2.02 5.77 9.82
C THR A 273 -2.27 7.12 9.15
N SER A 274 -1.21 7.88 8.86
CA SER A 274 -1.34 9.22 8.27
C SER A 274 -1.96 9.19 6.88
N PHE A 275 -1.83 8.06 6.19
CA PHE A 275 -2.37 7.82 4.87
C PHE A 275 -3.89 7.61 4.92
N LEU A 276 -4.37 6.65 5.74
CA LEU A 276 -5.79 6.39 5.89
C LEU A 276 -6.54 7.60 6.48
N PHE A 277 -5.90 8.29 7.42
CA PHE A 277 -6.49 9.48 8.00
C PHE A 277 -6.74 10.59 6.96
N ARG A 278 -5.78 10.81 6.05
CA ARG A 278 -5.97 11.74 4.91
C ARG A 278 -7.01 11.24 3.92
N ALA A 279 -7.02 9.93 3.62
CA ALA A 279 -8.00 9.32 2.73
C ALA A 279 -9.43 9.50 3.25
N LEU A 280 -9.65 9.30 4.56
CA LEU A 280 -10.94 9.53 5.23
C LEU A 280 -11.35 11.00 5.13
N ARG A 281 -10.44 11.93 5.39
CA ARG A 281 -10.73 13.37 5.32
C ARG A 281 -11.06 13.85 3.92
N ASN A 282 -10.49 13.21 2.90
CA ASN A 282 -10.68 13.54 1.48
C ASN A 282 -11.77 12.72 0.78
N ASP A 283 -12.65 12.04 1.53
CA ASP A 283 -13.76 11.24 1.01
C ASP A 283 -13.35 10.10 0.05
N GLN A 284 -12.11 9.58 0.19
CA GLN A 284 -11.62 8.45 -0.59
C GLN A 284 -11.94 7.10 0.06
N ILE A 285 -12.25 7.11 1.35
CA ILE A 285 -12.75 6.01 2.15
C ILE A 285 -13.77 6.54 3.16
N ASP A 286 -14.69 5.69 3.60
CA ASP A 286 -15.72 6.05 4.57
C ASP A 286 -15.40 5.61 6.00
N ILE A 287 -14.74 4.45 6.15
CA ILE A 287 -14.49 3.82 7.44
C ILE A 287 -13.12 3.16 7.44
N TYR A 288 -12.40 3.24 8.57
CA TYR A 288 -11.26 2.37 8.83
C TYR A 288 -11.08 2.11 10.34
N PRO A 289 -10.43 0.99 10.74
CA PRO A 289 -10.08 0.74 12.15
C PRO A 289 -8.89 1.60 12.57
N GLU A 290 -9.03 2.36 13.66
CA GLU A 290 -7.97 3.16 14.25
C GLU A 290 -7.80 2.84 15.74
N PHE A 291 -6.62 3.13 16.30
CA PHE A 291 -6.25 2.80 17.67
C PHE A 291 -6.17 4.05 18.56
N THR A 292 -6.65 3.95 19.80
CA THR A 292 -6.77 5.08 20.72
C THR A 292 -5.45 5.79 21.01
N GLY A 293 -4.37 5.03 21.21
CA GLY A 293 -3.02 5.58 21.42
C GLY A 293 -2.52 6.31 20.18
N THR A 294 -2.67 5.70 19.00
CA THR A 294 -2.28 6.31 17.71
C THR A 294 -2.99 7.63 17.47
N VAL A 295 -4.30 7.70 17.80
CA VAL A 295 -5.05 8.97 17.69
C VAL A 295 -4.37 10.06 18.49
N LEU A 296 -4.07 9.82 19.77
CA LEU A 296 -3.50 10.84 20.65
C LEU A 296 -2.06 11.22 20.32
N GLN A 297 -1.28 10.27 19.80
CA GLN A 297 0.14 10.50 19.50
C GLN A 297 0.40 11.07 18.11
N SER A 298 -0.46 10.73 17.12
CA SER A 298 -0.14 10.99 15.71
C SER A 298 -1.18 11.78 14.94
N LEU A 299 -2.45 11.79 15.37
CA LEU A 299 -3.54 12.35 14.57
C LEU A 299 -4.06 13.68 15.08
N VAL A 300 -4.11 13.88 16.41
CA VAL A 300 -4.63 15.10 17.03
C VAL A 300 -3.50 15.96 17.62
N HIS A 301 -3.73 17.25 17.74
CA HIS A 301 -2.76 18.20 18.29
C HIS A 301 -2.85 18.25 19.82
N ASP A 302 -2.39 17.18 20.47
CA ASP A 302 -2.40 17.09 21.93
C ASP A 302 -0.98 16.89 22.48
N GLN A 303 -0.46 17.93 23.16
CA GLN A 303 0.87 17.92 23.77
C GLN A 303 0.92 17.25 25.16
N ARG A 304 -0.24 16.89 25.72
CA ARG A 304 -0.30 16.26 27.04
C ARG A 304 0.06 14.80 26.95
N SER A 305 0.64 14.23 28.00
CA SER A 305 0.90 12.78 28.09
C SER A 305 -0.39 11.98 27.87
N THR A 306 -0.26 10.86 27.15
CA THR A 306 -1.36 9.92 26.93
C THR A 306 -1.78 9.30 28.26
N PRO A 307 -3.08 9.29 28.61
CA PRO A 307 -3.54 8.60 29.81
C PRO A 307 -3.24 7.10 29.76
N HIS A 308 -2.88 6.50 30.89
CA HIS A 308 -2.69 5.03 30.98
C HIS A 308 -4.01 4.26 31.20
N ASP A 309 -5.10 4.95 31.52
CA ASP A 309 -6.43 4.37 31.67
C ASP A 309 -7.12 4.26 30.28
N PRO A 310 -7.55 3.06 29.84
CA PRO A 310 -8.14 2.86 28.52
C PRO A 310 -9.41 3.68 28.29
N VAL A 311 -10.25 3.84 29.30
CA VAL A 311 -11.51 4.61 29.20
C VAL A 311 -11.21 6.10 28.99
N LYS A 312 -10.29 6.65 29.78
CA LYS A 312 -9.88 8.06 29.67
C LYS A 312 -9.19 8.33 28.33
N THR A 313 -8.34 7.39 27.86
CA THR A 313 -7.67 7.47 26.57
C THR A 313 -8.68 7.50 25.43
N TYR A 314 -9.65 6.57 25.42
CA TYR A 314 -10.72 6.56 24.43
C TYR A 314 -11.57 7.82 24.44
N GLN A 315 -12.03 8.26 25.62
CA GLN A 315 -12.88 9.46 25.75
C GLN A 315 -12.15 10.70 25.22
N ARG A 316 -10.85 10.82 25.52
CA ARG A 316 -10.01 11.92 25.06
C ARG A 316 -9.79 11.87 23.55
N ALA A 317 -9.42 10.72 22.98
CA ALA A 317 -9.25 10.52 21.55
C ALA A 317 -10.55 10.87 20.79
N ARG A 318 -11.69 10.32 21.23
CA ARG A 318 -13.02 10.59 20.67
C ARG A 318 -13.38 12.08 20.66
N ARG A 319 -13.15 12.75 21.78
CA ARG A 319 -13.45 14.19 21.92
C ARG A 319 -12.61 15.02 20.98
N LEU A 320 -11.29 14.79 20.92
CA LEU A 320 -10.38 15.55 20.09
C LEU A 320 -10.61 15.32 18.59
N LEU A 321 -10.83 14.07 18.17
CA LEU A 321 -11.22 13.76 16.79
C LEU A 321 -12.51 14.50 16.38
N LYS A 322 -13.48 14.57 17.27
CA LYS A 322 -14.73 15.31 17.00
C LYS A 322 -14.48 16.82 16.92
N GLN A 323 -13.67 17.39 17.82
CA GLN A 323 -13.43 18.84 17.91
C GLN A 323 -12.56 19.34 16.75
N GLU A 324 -11.47 18.61 16.42
CA GLU A 324 -10.49 19.08 15.43
C GLU A 324 -10.88 18.73 13.98
N TYR A 325 -11.58 17.61 13.77
CA TYR A 325 -11.79 17.07 12.41
C TYR A 325 -13.23 16.71 12.09
N ASP A 326 -14.18 16.89 13.02
CA ASP A 326 -15.58 16.46 12.89
C ASP A 326 -15.71 14.95 12.55
N LEU A 327 -14.90 14.11 13.21
CA LEU A 327 -14.89 12.67 13.04
C LEU A 327 -15.67 11.98 14.17
N THR A 328 -16.30 10.86 13.85
CA THR A 328 -16.97 9.96 14.77
C THR A 328 -16.10 8.74 15.02
N TYR A 329 -15.70 8.54 16.27
CA TYR A 329 -14.95 7.38 16.73
C TYR A 329 -15.89 6.50 17.55
N LEU A 330 -16.18 5.30 17.08
CA LEU A 330 -17.14 4.39 17.69
C LEU A 330 -16.59 3.78 18.98
N LYS A 331 -17.40 2.97 19.67
CA LYS A 331 -16.97 2.28 20.88
C LYS A 331 -15.87 1.26 20.57
N PRO A 332 -14.80 1.18 21.38
CA PRO A 332 -13.67 0.30 21.11
C PRO A 332 -14.00 -1.17 21.39
N MET A 333 -13.24 -2.03 20.74
CA MET A 333 -13.13 -3.45 21.05
C MET A 333 -12.39 -3.63 22.40
N LYS A 334 -12.36 -4.86 22.93
CA LYS A 334 -11.77 -5.13 24.24
C LYS A 334 -10.25 -5.24 24.19
N TYR A 335 -9.69 -5.78 23.09
CA TYR A 335 -8.27 -5.99 22.96
C TYR A 335 -7.47 -4.70 22.83
N GLN A 336 -6.18 -4.80 23.13
CA GLN A 336 -5.17 -3.79 22.94
C GLN A 336 -4.20 -4.25 21.83
N ASN A 337 -3.73 -3.34 21.00
CA ASN A 337 -2.62 -3.58 20.09
C ASN A 337 -1.50 -2.59 20.44
N GLY A 338 -0.97 -2.73 21.64
CA GLY A 338 0.11 -1.92 22.17
C GLY A 338 1.47 -2.62 22.05
N TYR A 339 2.53 -1.86 22.30
CA TYR A 339 3.86 -2.44 22.42
C TYR A 339 3.94 -3.42 23.59
N ASP A 340 4.73 -4.45 23.41
CA ASP A 340 5.17 -5.35 24.47
C ASP A 340 6.67 -5.67 24.39
N LEU A 341 7.18 -6.35 25.41
CA LEU A 341 8.48 -6.99 25.40
C LEU A 341 8.31 -8.48 25.66
N ALA A 342 8.92 -9.28 24.79
CA ALA A 342 8.83 -10.73 24.85
C ALA A 342 10.21 -11.39 24.90
N VAL A 343 10.28 -12.50 25.64
CA VAL A 343 11.44 -13.40 25.74
C VAL A 343 10.99 -14.83 25.38
N THR A 344 11.93 -15.76 25.17
CA THR A 344 11.55 -17.17 25.04
C THR A 344 11.00 -17.71 26.35
N ALA A 345 10.09 -18.69 26.30
CA ALA A 345 9.52 -19.31 27.51
C ALA A 345 10.60 -19.94 28.43
N ASP A 346 11.62 -20.52 27.81
CA ASP A 346 12.74 -21.13 28.54
C ASP A 346 13.60 -20.07 29.28
N PHE A 347 13.94 -18.98 28.59
CA PHE A 347 14.67 -17.85 29.17
C PHE A 347 13.86 -17.18 30.30
N ALA A 348 12.55 -17.03 30.12
CA ALA A 348 11.68 -16.51 31.18
C ALA A 348 11.66 -17.42 32.43
N LYS A 349 11.65 -18.74 32.22
CA LYS A 349 11.65 -19.73 33.30
C LYS A 349 13.00 -19.76 34.03
N GLU A 350 14.10 -19.76 33.29
CA GLU A 350 15.48 -19.78 33.85
C GLU A 350 15.73 -18.56 34.73
N HIS A 351 15.34 -17.37 34.28
CA HIS A 351 15.55 -16.11 35.00
C HIS A 351 14.35 -15.63 35.82
N GLN A 352 13.29 -16.45 35.96
CA GLN A 352 12.06 -16.15 36.71
C GLN A 352 11.39 -14.84 36.28
N LEU A 353 11.40 -14.53 34.96
CA LEU A 353 10.85 -13.31 34.42
C LEU A 353 9.32 -13.40 34.24
N THR A 354 8.60 -12.45 34.81
CA THR A 354 7.14 -12.35 34.68
C THR A 354 6.67 -10.97 34.26
N LYS A 355 7.48 -9.95 34.55
CA LYS A 355 7.14 -8.54 34.34
C LYS A 355 8.36 -7.71 33.92
N LEU A 356 8.14 -6.52 33.39
CA LEU A 356 9.21 -5.67 32.87
C LEU A 356 10.23 -5.26 33.95
N SER A 357 9.79 -5.00 35.19
CA SER A 357 10.68 -4.71 36.28
C SER A 357 11.71 -5.82 36.56
N ASP A 358 11.41 -7.08 36.21
CA ASP A 358 12.34 -8.19 36.44
C ASP A 358 13.58 -8.09 35.54
N LEU A 359 13.46 -7.45 34.36
CA LEU A 359 14.57 -7.25 33.43
C LEU A 359 15.71 -6.40 34.00
N ALA A 360 15.42 -5.52 34.95
CA ALA A 360 16.43 -4.67 35.59
C ALA A 360 17.49 -5.51 36.32
N LYS A 361 17.10 -6.68 36.86
CA LYS A 361 18.01 -7.57 37.64
C LYS A 361 19.01 -8.30 36.74
N ILE A 362 18.75 -8.42 35.46
CA ILE A 362 19.56 -9.17 34.48
C ILE A 362 19.90 -8.35 33.24
N SER A 363 19.87 -7.02 33.37
CA SER A 363 20.08 -6.09 32.23
C SER A 363 21.42 -6.31 31.52
N ASP A 364 22.44 -6.71 32.23
CA ASP A 364 23.78 -7.04 31.72
C ASP A 364 23.82 -8.34 30.89
N GLN A 365 22.83 -9.22 31.04
CA GLN A 365 22.69 -10.46 30.26
C GLN A 365 21.76 -10.33 29.07
N ILE A 366 21.11 -9.16 28.89
CA ILE A 366 20.16 -8.94 27.83
C ILE A 366 20.87 -8.49 26.53
N THR A 367 20.63 -9.24 25.48
CA THR A 367 20.84 -8.81 24.08
C THR A 367 19.47 -8.61 23.45
N ALA A 368 19.07 -7.35 23.30
CA ALA A 368 17.76 -7.00 22.74
C ALA A 368 17.82 -6.87 21.21
N GLY A 369 16.75 -7.31 20.54
CA GLY A 369 16.50 -7.09 19.12
C GLY A 369 15.25 -6.26 18.94
N PHE A 370 15.39 -4.97 18.61
CA PHE A 370 14.28 -4.03 18.57
C PHE A 370 14.04 -3.48 17.17
N ASP A 371 12.77 -3.16 16.91
CA ASP A 371 12.39 -2.31 15.80
C ASP A 371 13.08 -0.93 15.91
N PRO A 372 13.55 -0.32 14.79
CA PRO A 372 14.20 0.98 14.83
C PRO A 372 13.36 2.09 15.46
N ASP A 373 12.05 2.08 15.25
CA ASP A 373 11.15 3.09 15.84
C ASP A 373 11.04 2.85 17.35
N PHE A 374 10.78 1.62 17.78
CA PHE A 374 10.72 1.27 19.20
C PHE A 374 12.03 1.61 19.93
N ALA A 375 13.18 1.33 19.32
CA ALA A 375 14.48 1.59 19.93
C ALA A 375 14.73 3.08 20.21
N ASN A 376 14.17 3.98 19.38
CA ASN A 376 14.48 5.40 19.35
C ASN A 376 13.34 6.32 19.82
N GLN A 377 12.17 5.79 20.15
CA GLN A 377 11.02 6.58 20.59
C GLN A 377 10.91 6.68 22.12
N LYS A 378 10.22 7.74 22.58
CA LYS A 378 9.98 7.98 24.01
C LYS A 378 8.93 7.03 24.61
N ASP A 379 8.03 6.50 23.79
CA ASP A 379 7.06 5.46 24.13
C ASP A 379 7.57 4.05 23.84
N GLY A 380 8.85 3.94 23.46
CA GLY A 380 9.61 2.71 23.28
C GLY A 380 10.75 2.58 24.30
N TYR A 381 11.91 2.06 23.83
CA TYR A 381 13.03 1.74 24.71
C TYR A 381 13.63 2.95 25.43
N LEU A 382 13.67 4.13 24.79
CA LEU A 382 14.20 5.33 25.46
C LEU A 382 13.39 5.69 26.71
N GLY A 383 12.06 5.57 26.66
CA GLY A 383 11.23 5.79 27.83
C GLY A 383 11.31 4.66 28.86
N LEU A 384 11.41 3.41 28.41
CA LEU A 384 11.60 2.27 29.30
C LEU A 384 12.88 2.36 30.11
N LYS A 385 13.97 2.87 29.54
CA LYS A 385 15.21 3.18 30.30
C LYS A 385 14.93 4.05 31.50
N SER A 386 14.11 5.09 31.32
CA SER A 386 13.79 6.03 32.41
C SER A 386 12.76 5.46 33.38
N ALA A 387 11.73 4.80 32.88
CA ALA A 387 10.63 4.29 33.69
C ALA A 387 11.02 3.08 34.53
N TYR A 388 11.74 2.13 33.93
CA TYR A 388 12.11 0.85 34.55
C TYR A 388 13.58 0.75 34.95
N GLY A 389 14.41 1.77 34.69
CA GLY A 389 15.85 1.72 34.95
C GLY A 389 16.59 0.70 34.07
N LEU A 390 16.08 0.42 32.86
CA LEU A 390 16.64 -0.63 32.01
C LEU A 390 17.86 -0.10 31.24
N SER A 391 18.96 -0.84 31.30
CA SER A 391 20.17 -0.56 30.53
C SER A 391 20.75 -1.88 30.05
N PHE A 392 20.31 -2.33 28.87
CA PHE A 392 20.70 -3.62 28.33
C PHE A 392 22.14 -3.63 27.83
N ASN A 393 22.80 -4.76 27.97
CA ASN A 393 24.18 -4.99 27.54
C ASN A 393 24.35 -4.68 26.03
N GLN A 394 23.43 -5.16 25.21
CA GLN A 394 23.45 -4.93 23.78
C GLN A 394 22.04 -4.70 23.24
N VAL A 395 21.87 -3.68 22.39
CA VAL A 395 20.65 -3.40 21.64
C VAL A 395 20.97 -3.42 20.15
N LYS A 396 20.35 -4.33 19.42
CA LYS A 396 20.43 -4.46 17.97
C LYS A 396 19.12 -3.98 17.36
N THR A 397 19.19 -3.09 16.38
CA THR A 397 18.00 -2.67 15.62
C THR A 397 17.85 -3.51 14.37
N MET A 398 16.64 -3.93 14.06
CA MET A 398 16.31 -4.75 12.90
C MET A 398 14.86 -4.59 12.48
N GLU A 399 14.56 -4.95 11.24
CA GLU A 399 13.19 -4.96 10.74
C GLU A 399 12.27 -5.85 11.57
N PRO A 400 10.97 -5.45 11.76
CA PRO A 400 10.03 -6.16 12.63
C PRO A 400 9.95 -7.67 12.40
N ALA A 401 9.96 -8.12 11.12
CA ALA A 401 9.92 -9.54 10.80
C ALA A 401 11.18 -10.30 11.22
N LEU A 402 12.34 -9.65 11.21
CA LEU A 402 13.62 -10.27 11.50
C LEU A 402 13.84 -10.47 12.99
N ARG A 403 13.24 -9.65 13.87
CA ARG A 403 13.41 -9.76 15.32
C ARG A 403 12.92 -11.11 15.87
N TYR A 404 11.79 -11.60 15.34
CA TYR A 404 11.25 -12.89 15.74
C TYR A 404 12.10 -14.08 15.27
N GLN A 405 12.70 -13.96 14.09
CA GLN A 405 13.66 -14.97 13.60
C GLN A 405 14.95 -14.92 14.41
N ALA A 406 15.40 -13.74 14.81
CA ALA A 406 16.61 -13.57 15.62
C ALA A 406 16.48 -14.17 17.02
N ILE A 407 15.31 -14.00 17.69
CA ILE A 407 15.07 -14.60 19.00
C ILE A 407 14.90 -16.11 18.89
N ALA A 408 14.21 -16.62 17.88
CA ALA A 408 14.08 -18.06 17.62
C ALA A 408 15.44 -18.73 17.35
N ALA A 409 16.36 -18.02 16.71
CA ALA A 409 17.73 -18.49 16.43
C ALA A 409 18.71 -18.25 17.59
N GLY A 410 18.27 -17.74 18.76
CA GLY A 410 19.11 -17.43 19.91
C GLY A 410 20.12 -16.30 19.69
N ARG A 411 19.92 -15.44 18.67
CA ARG A 411 20.81 -14.30 18.37
C ARG A 411 20.54 -13.08 19.27
N VAL A 412 19.34 -13.02 19.81
CA VAL A 412 18.86 -12.08 20.83
C VAL A 412 18.01 -12.86 21.83
N ASN A 413 17.85 -12.36 23.05
CA ASN A 413 17.03 -13.01 24.09
C ASN A 413 15.84 -12.17 24.55
N LEU A 414 15.73 -10.93 24.04
CA LEU A 414 14.59 -10.03 24.27
C LEU A 414 14.22 -9.37 22.93
N VAL A 415 12.93 -9.27 22.65
CA VAL A 415 12.41 -8.50 21.50
C VAL A 415 11.27 -7.60 21.94
N ASP A 416 11.09 -6.48 21.24
CA ASP A 416 9.81 -5.76 21.26
C ASP A 416 8.81 -6.47 20.38
N GLY A 417 7.54 -6.18 20.54
CA GLY A 417 6.44 -6.71 19.75
C GLY A 417 5.16 -5.93 19.94
N TYR A 418 4.12 -6.45 19.35
CA TYR A 418 2.76 -6.01 19.62
C TYR A 418 1.99 -7.13 20.33
N THR A 419 1.13 -6.76 21.26
CA THR A 419 0.34 -7.72 22.07
C THR A 419 -0.50 -8.70 21.26
N THR A 420 -0.79 -8.37 19.99
CA THR A 420 -1.56 -9.21 19.06
C THR A 420 -0.71 -9.92 18.01
N ASP A 421 0.63 -9.84 18.10
CA ASP A 421 1.52 -10.45 17.12
C ASP A 421 1.42 -11.99 17.13
N PRO A 422 1.18 -12.64 15.97
CA PRO A 422 1.04 -14.08 15.88
C PRO A 422 2.34 -14.84 16.17
N GLN A 423 3.49 -14.18 16.05
CA GLN A 423 4.81 -14.73 16.30
C GLN A 423 5.04 -15.04 17.78
N VAL A 424 4.35 -14.34 18.69
CA VAL A 424 4.36 -14.67 20.13
C VAL A 424 3.94 -16.13 20.34
N ARG A 425 2.86 -16.56 19.66
CA ARG A 425 2.40 -17.95 19.69
C ARG A 425 3.30 -18.87 18.87
N GLN A 426 3.70 -18.46 17.67
CA GLN A 426 4.51 -19.26 16.75
C GLN A 426 5.84 -19.70 17.35
N TYR A 427 6.50 -18.81 18.08
CA TYR A 427 7.82 -19.06 18.67
C TYR A 427 7.77 -19.33 20.18
N HIS A 428 6.57 -19.55 20.74
CA HIS A 428 6.35 -19.82 22.17
C HIS A 428 6.99 -18.77 23.07
N LEU A 429 6.81 -17.49 22.73
CA LEU A 429 7.35 -16.39 23.48
C LEU A 429 6.51 -16.08 24.72
N LYS A 430 7.18 -15.60 25.76
CA LYS A 430 6.58 -15.09 26.98
C LYS A 430 6.57 -13.57 26.93
N VAL A 431 5.40 -12.96 26.78
CA VAL A 431 5.21 -11.52 26.95
C VAL A 431 5.36 -11.18 28.43
N LEU A 432 6.16 -10.17 28.74
CA LEU A 432 6.38 -9.67 30.09
C LEU A 432 5.34 -8.61 30.45
N LYS A 433 4.75 -8.74 31.66
CA LYS A 433 3.72 -7.78 32.09
C LYS A 433 4.32 -6.40 32.31
N ASP A 434 3.71 -5.39 31.72
CA ASP A 434 3.98 -3.97 32.02
C ASP A 434 3.39 -3.60 33.39
N ASP A 435 4.16 -3.78 34.46
CA ASP A 435 3.72 -3.62 35.84
C ASP A 435 3.71 -2.17 36.33
N GLN A 436 4.32 -1.24 35.58
CA GLN A 436 4.23 0.20 35.86
C GLN A 436 3.29 0.93 34.90
N HIS A 437 2.61 0.19 34.01
CA HIS A 437 1.70 0.76 33.02
C HIS A 437 2.35 1.87 32.16
N PHE A 438 3.55 1.59 31.68
CA PHE A 438 4.33 2.52 30.86
C PHE A 438 3.72 2.71 29.49
N PHE A 439 3.31 1.61 28.84
CA PHE A 439 2.72 1.69 27.51
C PHE A 439 1.31 2.28 27.55
N PRO A 440 0.99 3.24 26.68
CA PRO A 440 -0.35 3.77 26.60
C PRO A 440 -1.33 2.74 26.00
N PRO A 441 -2.63 2.83 26.30
CA PRO A 441 -3.63 1.95 25.73
C PRO A 441 -3.84 2.16 24.23
N TYR A 442 -3.95 1.04 23.47
CA TYR A 442 -4.18 1.02 22.02
C TYR A 442 -5.41 0.16 21.67
N GLN A 443 -6.61 0.58 22.10
CA GLN A 443 -7.83 -0.11 21.73
C GLN A 443 -8.29 0.25 20.32
N GLY A 444 -8.61 -0.76 19.51
CA GLY A 444 -9.11 -0.56 18.16
C GLY A 444 -10.59 -0.19 18.13
N ALA A 445 -10.97 0.78 17.28
CA ALA A 445 -12.37 1.14 17.04
C ALA A 445 -12.57 1.67 15.60
N PRO A 446 -13.80 1.55 15.04
CA PRO A 446 -14.12 2.15 13.75
C PRO A 446 -14.09 3.67 13.81
N LEU A 447 -13.40 4.29 12.85
CA LEU A 447 -13.33 5.73 12.64
C LEU A 447 -13.97 6.11 11.31
N MET A 448 -14.80 7.17 11.31
CA MET A 448 -15.54 7.66 10.15
C MET A 448 -15.85 9.15 10.27
N LYS A 449 -16.26 9.83 9.18
CA LYS A 449 -16.77 11.21 9.26
C LYS A 449 -18.09 11.27 10.03
N ALA A 450 -18.33 12.37 10.75
CA ALA A 450 -19.58 12.57 11.46
C ALA A 450 -20.78 12.72 10.50
N SER A 451 -20.56 13.30 9.34
CA SER A 451 -21.54 13.37 8.26
C SER A 451 -21.96 11.99 7.76
N PHE A 452 -20.99 11.08 7.54
CA PHE A 452 -21.23 9.70 7.17
C PHE A 452 -22.01 8.95 8.26
N ALA A 453 -21.57 9.03 9.51
CA ALA A 453 -22.24 8.40 10.63
C ALA A 453 -23.71 8.85 10.79
N LYS A 454 -23.99 10.14 10.53
CA LYS A 454 -25.34 10.70 10.53
C LYS A 454 -26.18 10.20 9.34
N LYS A 455 -25.60 10.07 8.16
CA LYS A 455 -26.26 9.59 6.93
C LYS A 455 -26.56 8.09 7.01
N HIS A 456 -25.69 7.31 7.70
CA HIS A 456 -25.76 5.85 7.76
C HIS A 456 -25.86 5.31 9.21
N PRO A 457 -26.96 5.62 9.95
CA PRO A 457 -27.08 5.22 11.36
C PRO A 457 -27.13 3.69 11.55
N GLN A 458 -27.61 2.93 10.55
CA GLN A 458 -27.60 1.46 10.59
C GLN A 458 -26.16 0.90 10.56
N VAL A 459 -25.27 1.47 9.74
CA VAL A 459 -23.85 1.10 9.71
C VAL A 459 -23.22 1.29 11.09
N VAL A 460 -23.47 2.44 11.72
CA VAL A 460 -23.00 2.72 13.10
C VAL A 460 -23.51 1.68 14.09
N LYS A 461 -24.79 1.27 13.99
CA LYS A 461 -25.38 0.24 14.84
C LYS A 461 -24.74 -1.12 14.62
N SER A 462 -24.54 -1.51 13.35
CA SER A 462 -23.91 -2.78 12.98
C SER A 462 -22.46 -2.88 13.51
N LEU A 463 -21.65 -1.85 13.31
CA LEU A 463 -20.27 -1.83 13.78
C LEU A 463 -20.13 -1.80 15.31
N ASN A 464 -21.06 -1.13 16.02
CA ASN A 464 -21.07 -1.13 17.49
C ASN A 464 -21.35 -2.51 18.12
N LYS A 465 -21.73 -3.54 17.34
CA LYS A 465 -21.81 -4.92 17.84
C LYS A 465 -20.46 -5.46 18.30
N LEU A 466 -19.35 -4.92 17.74
CA LEU A 466 -17.98 -5.27 18.15
C LEU A 466 -17.53 -4.59 19.44
N ALA A 467 -18.27 -3.60 19.94
CA ALA A 467 -17.92 -2.86 21.15
C ALA A 467 -17.72 -3.81 22.36
N GLY A 468 -16.52 -3.77 22.96
CA GLY A 468 -16.18 -4.63 24.10
C GLY A 468 -16.07 -6.12 23.77
N LYS A 469 -16.17 -6.51 22.49
CA LYS A 469 -15.90 -7.87 21.99
C LYS A 469 -14.44 -7.97 21.59
N ILE A 470 -14.03 -9.12 21.10
CA ILE A 470 -12.67 -9.46 20.66
C ILE A 470 -11.64 -9.22 21.77
N THR A 471 -11.19 -10.28 22.41
CA THR A 471 -10.10 -10.23 23.40
C THR A 471 -8.73 -10.25 22.70
N GLU A 472 -7.66 -9.93 23.41
CA GLU A 472 -6.29 -10.07 22.90
C GLU A 472 -6.02 -11.49 22.41
N LYS A 473 -6.47 -12.50 23.16
CA LYS A 473 -6.35 -13.91 22.79
C LYS A 473 -7.08 -14.25 21.50
N ASP A 474 -8.28 -13.70 21.33
CA ASP A 474 -9.06 -13.91 20.09
C ASP A 474 -8.32 -13.29 18.89
N MET A 475 -7.82 -12.07 19.05
CA MET A 475 -7.09 -11.40 17.97
C MET A 475 -5.76 -12.08 17.65
N GLN A 476 -4.99 -12.52 18.65
CA GLN A 476 -3.78 -13.33 18.44
C GLN A 476 -4.08 -14.62 17.67
N GLU A 477 -5.18 -15.32 18.03
CA GLU A 477 -5.60 -16.54 17.33
C GLU A 477 -5.96 -16.26 15.88
N MET A 478 -6.77 -15.23 15.63
CA MET A 478 -7.15 -14.84 14.28
C MET A 478 -5.96 -14.41 13.44
N ASN A 479 -5.05 -13.62 13.99
CA ASN A 479 -3.81 -13.22 13.34
C ASN A 479 -2.92 -14.43 13.02
N TYR A 480 -2.84 -15.41 13.93
CA TYR A 480 -2.10 -16.65 13.72
C TYR A 480 -2.69 -17.47 12.57
N GLN A 481 -4.01 -17.60 12.52
CA GLN A 481 -4.70 -18.32 11.43
C GLN A 481 -4.45 -17.67 10.07
N VAL A 482 -4.44 -16.34 9.99
CA VAL A 482 -4.20 -15.63 8.71
C VAL A 482 -2.72 -15.65 8.34
N THR A 483 -1.84 -15.30 9.27
CA THR A 483 -0.41 -15.08 8.97
C THR A 483 0.39 -16.39 8.88
N VAL A 484 0.14 -17.34 9.79
CA VAL A 484 0.92 -18.57 9.92
C VAL A 484 0.26 -19.76 9.23
N GLN A 485 -1.08 -19.90 9.38
CA GLN A 485 -1.83 -20.98 8.74
C GLN A 485 -2.31 -20.60 7.33
N HIS A 486 -2.05 -19.37 6.87
CA HIS A 486 -2.42 -18.86 5.54
C HIS A 486 -3.92 -18.96 5.21
N ARG A 487 -4.78 -18.88 6.23
CA ARG A 487 -6.22 -18.82 6.04
C ARG A 487 -6.63 -17.44 5.52
N LYS A 488 -7.72 -17.38 4.78
CA LYS A 488 -8.26 -16.10 4.29
C LYS A 488 -8.81 -15.27 5.46
N ALA A 489 -8.43 -13.99 5.53
CA ALA A 489 -8.94 -13.07 6.55
C ALA A 489 -10.47 -12.99 6.55
N SER A 490 -11.12 -13.05 5.37
CA SER A 490 -12.57 -13.10 5.24
C SER A 490 -13.22 -14.32 5.90
N GLN A 491 -12.60 -15.50 5.81
CA GLN A 491 -13.11 -16.72 6.44
C GLN A 491 -12.97 -16.66 7.96
N VAL A 492 -11.78 -16.24 8.43
CA VAL A 492 -11.48 -16.10 9.87
C VAL A 492 -12.42 -15.08 10.52
N ALA A 493 -12.63 -13.93 9.87
CA ALA A 493 -13.56 -12.90 10.31
C ALA A 493 -15.00 -13.41 10.41
N HIS A 494 -15.47 -14.08 9.36
CA HIS A 494 -16.83 -14.63 9.30
C HIS A 494 -17.07 -15.69 10.38
N GLU A 495 -16.17 -16.66 10.53
CA GLU A 495 -16.25 -17.71 11.54
C GLU A 495 -16.32 -17.12 12.96
N TYR A 496 -15.45 -16.15 13.28
CA TYR A 496 -15.50 -15.47 14.58
C TYR A 496 -16.85 -14.81 14.83
N LEU A 497 -17.41 -14.10 13.84
CA LEU A 497 -18.69 -13.43 13.98
C LEU A 497 -19.85 -14.41 14.18
N VAL A 498 -19.82 -15.56 13.49
CA VAL A 498 -20.83 -16.64 13.64
C VAL A 498 -20.71 -17.30 15.02
N GLU A 499 -19.50 -17.67 15.44
CA GLU A 499 -19.24 -18.32 16.74
C GLU A 499 -19.67 -17.45 17.92
N HIS A 500 -19.51 -16.12 17.78
CA HIS A 500 -19.91 -15.16 18.82
C HIS A 500 -21.32 -14.62 18.65
N HIS A 501 -22.14 -15.21 17.76
CA HIS A 501 -23.55 -14.85 17.51
C HIS A 501 -23.75 -13.37 17.12
N LEU A 502 -22.78 -12.75 16.43
CA LEU A 502 -22.83 -11.37 15.95
C LEU A 502 -23.51 -11.25 14.58
N ILE A 503 -23.48 -12.32 13.80
CA ILE A 503 -24.21 -12.49 12.55
C ILE A 503 -24.93 -13.84 12.52
N LYS A 504 -25.88 -14.01 11.59
CA LYS A 504 -26.51 -15.31 11.33
C LYS A 504 -25.58 -16.22 10.54
N LYS A 505 -25.79 -17.55 10.70
CA LYS A 505 -25.11 -18.57 9.89
C LYS A 505 -25.48 -18.44 8.42
#